data_c4da1ea716f75e1c46063aac9faa3c78
#
_entry.id   c4da1ea716f75e1c46063aac9faa3c78
#
_cell.length_a   1.000
_cell.length_b   1.000
_cell.length_c   1.000
_cell.angle_alpha   90.00
_cell.angle_beta   90.00
_cell.angle_gamma   90.00
#
_symmetry.space_group_name_H-M   'P 1'
#
loop_
_entity.id
_entity.type
_entity.pdbx_description
1 polymer ?
#
loop_
_entity_poly.entity_id
_entity_poly.type
_entity_poly.pdbx_seq_one_letter_code
_entity_poly.pdbx_strand_id
1 'polypeptide(L)'
;METKKLEALVMAVRTGSFTRAAEVLGYTQSGLTHMMNSLEKDIGFPLLVRSRNGIRLSAAGERVLPMIEDLLRAGDTLEREIRLINTRREETIRVGSYASIAVHWLPELIQRFRDRHPDVAVDIQMGSVQEVYRWVREDKVDMCFASHQEGGNFDWIHLRNDPLLAILPPGYDLRGCSSLPVSRLEGLDFLMPSLGFHLDIMRALGDVKPNIQQTHVNDSVIISMVEHGLGVSILSELVLRGRRDNVVAVPLDPPAVRELGIAVRSKKELRPIARCFITETKEILENIPL
;
A
#
# COMPACT_ATOMS: atom_id res chain seq x y z
N MET A 1 -0.05 -30.97 13.17
CA MET A 1 0.89 -29.87 12.79
C MET A 1 0.34 -28.59 13.38
N GLU A 2 1.05 -27.94 14.30
CA GLU A 2 0.53 -26.77 15.01
C GLU A 2 0.77 -25.49 14.21
N THR A 3 -0.26 -24.68 14.04
CA THR A 3 -0.22 -23.42 13.27
C THR A 3 0.88 -22.48 13.74
N LYS A 4 1.12 -22.37 15.06
CA LYS A 4 2.19 -21.56 15.64
C LYS A 4 3.60 -21.93 15.15
N LYS A 5 3.86 -23.23 14.89
CA LYS A 5 5.16 -23.66 14.34
C LYS A 5 5.30 -23.22 12.87
N LEU A 6 4.20 -23.19 12.11
CA LEU A 6 4.19 -22.73 10.72
C LEU A 6 4.37 -21.22 10.63
N GLU A 7 3.72 -20.45 11.49
CA GLU A 7 3.92 -18.99 11.61
C GLU A 7 5.38 -18.65 11.95
N ALA A 8 5.96 -19.42 12.90
CA ALA A 8 7.36 -19.27 13.28
C ALA A 8 8.33 -19.56 12.12
N LEU A 9 8.03 -20.55 11.27
CA LEU A 9 8.79 -20.84 10.05
C LEU A 9 8.72 -19.67 9.06
N VAL A 10 7.52 -19.20 8.75
CA VAL A 10 7.33 -18.07 7.81
C VAL A 10 8.05 -16.82 8.31
N MET A 11 7.97 -16.52 9.61
CA MET A 11 8.67 -15.36 10.19
C MET A 11 10.20 -15.54 10.16
N ALA A 12 10.71 -16.73 10.45
CA ALA A 12 12.15 -17.03 10.37
C ALA A 12 12.69 -16.85 8.95
N VAL A 13 11.92 -17.26 7.93
CA VAL A 13 12.27 -17.08 6.50
C VAL A 13 12.25 -15.60 6.13
N ARG A 14 11.20 -14.87 6.51
CA ARG A 14 11.04 -13.43 6.20
C ARG A 14 12.14 -12.56 6.81
N THR A 15 12.55 -12.87 8.04
CA THR A 15 13.57 -12.10 8.74
C THR A 15 15.00 -12.57 8.47
N GLY A 16 15.17 -13.77 7.92
CA GLY A 16 16.46 -14.43 7.70
C GLY A 16 17.20 -14.76 9.00
N SER A 17 16.54 -14.65 10.19
CA SER A 17 17.19 -14.75 11.51
C SER A 17 16.22 -15.29 12.56
N PHE A 18 16.64 -16.33 13.30
CA PHE A 18 15.87 -16.83 14.45
C PHE A 18 15.73 -15.80 15.57
N THR A 19 16.76 -14.99 15.80
CA THR A 19 16.72 -13.96 16.83
C THR A 19 15.66 -12.91 16.52
N ARG A 20 15.68 -12.35 15.29
CA ARG A 20 14.68 -11.35 14.86
C ARG A 20 13.27 -11.93 14.80
N ALA A 21 13.13 -13.16 14.32
CA ALA A 21 11.83 -13.81 14.28
C ALA A 21 11.26 -14.04 15.69
N ALA A 22 12.12 -14.42 16.65
CA ALA A 22 11.73 -14.59 18.04
C ALA A 22 11.29 -13.27 18.69
N GLU A 23 12.01 -12.18 18.46
CA GLU A 23 11.64 -10.83 18.92
C GLU A 23 10.26 -10.41 18.39
N VAL A 24 10.02 -10.59 17.09
CA VAL A 24 8.72 -10.23 16.47
C VAL A 24 7.55 -11.05 17.01
N LEU A 25 7.79 -12.33 17.29
CA LEU A 25 6.74 -13.26 17.75
C LEU A 25 6.62 -13.35 19.28
N GLY A 26 7.45 -12.62 20.05
CA GLY A 26 7.43 -12.66 21.52
C GLY A 26 7.95 -13.97 22.12
N TYR A 27 8.84 -14.68 21.42
CA TYR A 27 9.51 -15.89 21.88
C TYR A 27 10.97 -15.63 22.26
N THR A 28 11.59 -16.60 22.94
CA THR A 28 13.04 -16.66 23.06
C THR A 28 13.64 -17.30 21.80
N GLN A 29 14.87 -16.92 21.45
CA GLN A 29 15.58 -17.52 20.32
C GLN A 29 15.74 -19.05 20.46
N SER A 30 15.97 -19.54 21.67
CA SER A 30 16.04 -20.98 21.98
C SER A 30 14.68 -21.67 21.79
N GLY A 31 13.59 -21.00 22.22
CA GLY A 31 12.23 -21.50 22.04
C GLY A 31 11.86 -21.63 20.57
N LEU A 32 12.17 -20.59 19.78
CA LEU A 32 11.90 -20.63 18.34
C LEU A 32 12.73 -21.71 17.63
N THR A 33 14.00 -21.87 18.03
CA THR A 33 14.86 -22.95 17.50
C THR A 33 14.28 -24.33 17.81
N HIS A 34 13.78 -24.54 19.05
CA HIS A 34 13.13 -25.78 19.44
C HIS A 34 11.86 -26.05 18.62
N MET A 35 11.05 -25.01 18.40
CA MET A 35 9.84 -25.11 17.55
C MET A 35 10.17 -25.53 16.12
N MET A 36 11.22 -24.98 15.52
CA MET A 36 11.65 -25.34 14.16
C MET A 36 12.15 -26.76 14.09
N ASN A 37 13.01 -27.18 15.04
CA ASN A 37 13.50 -28.56 15.08
C ASN A 37 12.34 -29.57 15.27
N SER A 38 11.35 -29.22 16.11
CA SER A 38 10.15 -30.03 16.28
C SER A 38 9.32 -30.11 15.00
N LEU A 39 9.12 -28.98 14.29
CA LEU A 39 8.40 -28.95 13.00
C LEU A 39 9.08 -29.83 11.95
N GLU A 40 10.40 -29.69 11.79
CA GLU A 40 11.16 -30.50 10.82
C GLU A 40 11.12 -31.99 11.16
N LYS A 41 11.13 -32.33 12.44
CA LYS A 41 10.94 -33.72 12.91
C LYS A 41 9.54 -34.24 12.58
N ASP A 42 8.50 -33.43 12.79
CA ASP A 42 7.10 -33.79 12.50
C ASP A 42 6.87 -33.99 10.99
N ILE A 43 7.57 -33.21 10.16
CA ILE A 43 7.47 -33.26 8.68
C ILE A 43 8.38 -34.33 8.10
N GLY A 44 9.49 -34.66 8.77
CA GLY A 44 10.41 -35.73 8.35
C GLY A 44 11.57 -35.27 7.46
N PHE A 45 11.71 -33.99 7.17
CA PHE A 45 12.82 -33.44 6.42
C PHE A 45 13.14 -31.98 6.83
N PRO A 46 14.37 -31.49 6.58
CA PRO A 46 14.75 -30.14 6.90
C PRO A 46 14.04 -29.13 5.98
N LEU A 47 13.46 -28.10 6.58
CA LEU A 47 12.83 -26.96 5.88
C LEU A 47 13.81 -25.79 5.73
N LEU A 48 14.76 -25.67 6.68
CA LEU A 48 15.70 -24.56 6.76
C LEU A 48 17.14 -25.04 6.66
N VAL A 49 17.98 -24.23 6.04
CA VAL A 49 19.43 -24.39 6.01
C VAL A 49 20.06 -23.22 6.76
N ARG A 50 20.90 -23.54 7.77
CA ARG A 50 21.67 -22.55 8.51
C ARG A 50 23.01 -22.30 7.84
N SER A 51 23.35 -21.06 7.59
CA SER A 51 24.62 -20.65 7.03
C SER A 51 25.24 -19.51 7.86
N ARG A 52 26.51 -19.19 7.58
CA ARG A 52 27.17 -18.02 8.20
C ARG A 52 26.45 -16.70 7.91
N ASN A 53 25.64 -16.64 6.84
CA ASN A 53 24.89 -15.48 6.39
C ASN A 53 23.42 -15.49 6.83
N GLY A 54 23.03 -16.34 7.78
CA GLY A 54 21.66 -16.43 8.29
C GLY A 54 20.94 -17.72 7.91
N ILE A 55 19.61 -17.65 7.87
CA ILE A 55 18.71 -18.77 7.61
C ILE A 55 18.16 -18.64 6.19
N ARG A 56 18.14 -19.76 5.47
CA ARG A 56 17.51 -19.89 4.16
C ARG A 56 16.65 -21.14 4.10
N LEU A 57 15.70 -21.18 3.17
CA LEU A 57 14.95 -22.41 2.89
C LEU A 57 15.85 -23.48 2.31
N SER A 58 15.55 -24.74 2.63
CA SER A 58 16.03 -25.87 1.87
C SER A 58 15.25 -26.01 0.55
N ALA A 59 15.72 -26.80 -0.39
CA ALA A 59 14.97 -27.08 -1.61
C ALA A 59 13.59 -27.70 -1.34
N ALA A 60 13.45 -28.51 -0.28
CA ALA A 60 12.17 -29.01 0.18
C ALA A 60 11.32 -27.91 0.81
N GLY A 61 11.94 -27.02 1.59
CA GLY A 61 11.28 -25.86 2.19
C GLY A 61 10.71 -24.89 1.15
N GLU A 62 11.44 -24.62 0.07
CA GLU A 62 10.94 -23.77 -1.04
C GLU A 62 9.68 -24.34 -1.71
N ARG A 63 9.61 -25.64 -1.84
CA ARG A 63 8.44 -26.31 -2.43
C ARG A 63 7.23 -26.32 -1.51
N VAL A 64 7.43 -26.40 -0.20
CA VAL A 64 6.34 -26.56 0.78
C VAL A 64 5.87 -25.21 1.33
N LEU A 65 6.73 -24.18 1.34
CA LEU A 65 6.39 -22.86 1.89
C LEU A 65 5.11 -22.25 1.32
N PRO A 66 4.86 -22.25 0.00
CA PRO A 66 3.62 -21.70 -0.55
C PRO A 66 2.37 -22.39 0.00
N MET A 67 2.41 -23.70 0.20
CA MET A 67 1.31 -24.49 0.76
C MET A 67 1.09 -24.17 2.25
N ILE A 68 2.19 -23.92 2.98
CA ILE A 68 2.11 -23.48 4.39
C ILE A 68 1.48 -22.08 4.48
N GLU A 69 1.87 -21.16 3.61
CA GLU A 69 1.27 -19.82 3.56
C GLU A 69 -0.21 -19.86 3.18
N ASP A 70 -0.61 -20.77 2.27
CA ASP A 70 -2.01 -21.00 1.91
C ASP A 70 -2.81 -21.54 3.11
N LEU A 71 -2.25 -22.49 3.85
CA LEU A 71 -2.89 -23.05 5.04
C LEU A 71 -3.07 -22.00 6.15
N LEU A 72 -2.07 -21.16 6.39
CA LEU A 72 -2.16 -20.08 7.36
C LEU A 72 -3.23 -19.07 6.96
N ARG A 73 -3.31 -18.70 5.67
CA ARG A 73 -4.38 -17.83 5.15
C ARG A 73 -5.77 -18.45 5.32
N ALA A 74 -5.91 -19.74 5.05
CA ALA A 74 -7.18 -20.44 5.25
C ALA A 74 -7.57 -20.47 6.74
N GLY A 75 -6.60 -20.64 7.63
CA GLY A 75 -6.79 -20.57 9.09
C GLY A 75 -7.29 -19.20 9.53
N ASP A 76 -6.64 -18.11 9.09
CA ASP A 76 -7.05 -16.74 9.38
C ASP A 76 -8.47 -16.45 8.85
N THR A 77 -8.80 -17.00 7.68
CA THR A 77 -10.15 -16.87 7.09
C THR A 77 -11.19 -17.59 7.92
N LEU A 78 -10.91 -18.81 8.37
CA LEU A 78 -11.80 -19.58 9.23
C LEU A 78 -12.02 -18.90 10.57
N GLU A 79 -10.94 -18.42 11.23
CA GLU A 79 -11.07 -17.69 12.51
C GLU A 79 -11.89 -16.41 12.37
N ARG A 80 -11.79 -15.74 11.22
CA ARG A 80 -12.60 -14.58 10.90
C ARG A 80 -14.07 -14.94 10.77
N GLU A 81 -14.40 -16.01 10.02
CA GLU A 81 -15.78 -16.47 9.87
C GLU A 81 -16.37 -16.91 11.22
N ILE A 82 -15.60 -17.59 12.06
CA ILE A 82 -16.02 -17.94 13.41
C ILE A 82 -16.31 -16.69 14.25
N ARG A 83 -15.46 -15.66 14.16
CA ARG A 83 -15.73 -14.38 14.83
C ARG A 83 -16.99 -13.71 14.32
N LEU A 84 -17.23 -13.68 13.02
CA LEU A 84 -18.45 -13.13 12.41
C LEU A 84 -19.73 -13.87 12.86
N ILE A 85 -19.68 -15.19 12.98
CA ILE A 85 -20.80 -16.00 13.46
C ILE A 85 -21.07 -15.78 14.95
N ASN A 86 -20.02 -15.68 15.76
CA ASN A 86 -20.12 -15.55 17.23
C ASN A 86 -20.48 -14.13 17.69
N THR A 87 -20.12 -13.13 16.90
CA THR A 87 -20.56 -11.75 17.11
C THR A 87 -21.76 -11.54 16.20
N ARG A 88 -22.95 -11.34 16.72
CA ARG A 88 -24.09 -10.75 15.98
C ARG A 88 -23.78 -9.31 15.52
N ARG A 89 -22.53 -9.02 15.14
CA ARG A 89 -22.02 -7.68 14.81
C ARG A 89 -21.52 -7.67 13.38
N GLU A 90 -22.14 -6.77 12.63
CA GLU A 90 -21.62 -5.97 11.53
C GLU A 90 -20.64 -6.69 10.58
N GLU A 91 -21.06 -6.95 9.37
CA GLU A 91 -20.13 -7.27 8.29
C GLU A 91 -19.11 -6.15 8.22
N THR A 92 -17.83 -6.47 8.39
CA THR A 92 -16.75 -5.47 8.30
C THR A 92 -16.08 -5.57 6.94
N ILE A 93 -16.01 -4.45 6.22
CA ILE A 93 -15.22 -4.29 5.01
C ILE A 93 -13.87 -3.69 5.42
N ARG A 94 -12.77 -4.37 5.11
CA ARG A 94 -11.41 -3.90 5.41
C ARG A 94 -10.78 -3.28 4.18
N VAL A 95 -10.39 -2.04 4.31
CA VAL A 95 -9.90 -1.19 3.22
C VAL A 95 -8.47 -0.75 3.51
N GLY A 96 -7.54 -1.11 2.63
CA GLY A 96 -6.22 -0.48 2.59
C GLY A 96 -6.24 0.80 1.75
N SER A 97 -5.53 1.85 2.14
CA SER A 97 -5.52 3.09 1.36
C SER A 97 -4.28 3.95 1.56
N TYR A 98 -3.99 4.79 0.58
CA TYR A 98 -3.08 5.92 0.74
C TYR A 98 -3.71 7.05 1.53
N ALA A 99 -2.86 7.89 2.11
CA ALA A 99 -3.30 9.06 2.85
C ALA A 99 -4.19 10.01 2.02
N SER A 100 -3.84 10.32 0.77
CA SER A 100 -4.62 11.23 -0.07
C SER A 100 -6.04 10.74 -0.33
N ILE A 101 -6.20 9.45 -0.65
CA ILE A 101 -7.52 8.84 -0.87
C ILE A 101 -8.27 8.72 0.46
N ALA A 102 -7.58 8.29 1.52
CA ALA A 102 -8.17 8.16 2.85
C ALA A 102 -8.73 9.49 3.38
N VAL A 103 -8.07 10.61 3.07
CA VAL A 103 -8.53 11.95 3.50
C VAL A 103 -9.65 12.49 2.63
N HIS A 104 -9.57 12.33 1.30
CA HIS A 104 -10.44 13.08 0.38
C HIS A 104 -11.62 12.28 -0.18
N TRP A 105 -11.53 10.95 -0.20
CA TRP A 105 -12.59 10.10 -0.75
C TRP A 105 -13.28 9.24 0.29
N LEU A 106 -12.50 8.51 1.12
CA LEU A 106 -13.08 7.50 2.01
C LEU A 106 -14.10 8.06 3.01
N PRO A 107 -13.96 9.25 3.61
CA PRO A 107 -14.97 9.74 4.55
C PRO A 107 -16.36 9.87 3.92
N GLU A 108 -16.45 10.46 2.74
CA GLU A 108 -17.73 10.63 2.03
C GLU A 108 -18.26 9.29 1.52
N LEU A 109 -17.38 8.42 0.98
CA LEU A 109 -17.75 7.09 0.52
C LEU A 109 -18.35 6.26 1.66
N ILE A 110 -17.69 6.26 2.82
CA ILE A 110 -18.12 5.50 4.00
C ILE A 110 -19.41 6.08 4.58
N GLN A 111 -19.54 7.40 4.64
CA GLN A 111 -20.76 8.04 5.13
C GLN A 111 -21.97 7.61 4.28
N ARG A 112 -21.88 7.77 2.95
CA ARG A 112 -22.97 7.40 2.03
C ARG A 112 -23.26 5.90 2.05
N PHE A 113 -22.22 5.07 2.16
CA PHE A 113 -22.39 3.62 2.26
C PHE A 113 -23.07 3.22 3.56
N ARG A 114 -22.67 3.81 4.70
CA ARG A 114 -23.29 3.57 6.01
C ARG A 114 -24.78 3.95 6.05
N ASP A 115 -25.16 5.03 5.38
CA ASP A 115 -26.57 5.45 5.29
C ASP A 115 -27.47 4.37 4.67
N ARG A 116 -26.92 3.56 3.77
CA ARG A 116 -27.62 2.46 3.08
C ARG A 116 -27.41 1.10 3.75
N HIS A 117 -26.30 0.92 4.44
CA HIS A 117 -25.85 -0.33 5.07
C HIS A 117 -25.41 -0.09 6.52
N PRO A 118 -26.39 0.26 7.43
CA PRO A 118 -26.05 0.69 8.79
C PRO A 118 -25.42 -0.42 9.64
N ASP A 119 -25.62 -1.68 9.27
CA ASP A 119 -25.08 -2.85 9.98
C ASP A 119 -23.67 -3.27 9.46
N VAL A 120 -23.10 -2.50 8.53
CA VAL A 120 -21.79 -2.79 7.95
C VAL A 120 -20.76 -1.78 8.44
N ALA A 121 -19.68 -2.29 9.04
CA ALA A 121 -18.53 -1.48 9.42
C ALA A 121 -17.53 -1.41 8.28
N VAL A 122 -16.84 -0.28 8.14
CA VAL A 122 -15.68 -0.13 7.24
C VAL A 122 -14.46 0.20 8.08
N ASP A 123 -13.48 -0.69 8.05
CA ASP A 123 -12.19 -0.52 8.73
C ASP A 123 -11.14 -0.07 7.72
N ILE A 124 -10.42 1.03 8.05
CA ILE A 124 -9.42 1.64 7.16
C ILE A 124 -8.03 1.44 7.75
N GLN A 125 -7.15 0.89 6.94
CA GLN A 125 -5.73 0.81 7.24
C GLN A 125 -4.93 1.64 6.23
N MET A 126 -4.15 2.63 6.71
CA MET A 126 -3.31 3.45 5.85
C MET A 126 -1.89 2.91 5.76
N GLY A 127 -1.31 2.96 4.57
CA GLY A 127 0.06 2.53 4.33
C GLY A 127 0.64 3.04 3.02
N SER A 128 1.90 2.69 2.79
CA SER A 128 2.59 2.90 1.51
C SER A 128 1.99 2.02 0.41
N VAL A 129 2.36 2.30 -0.85
CA VAL A 129 1.96 1.48 -2.01
C VAL A 129 2.25 0.00 -1.79
N GLN A 130 3.49 -0.31 -1.40
CA GLN A 130 3.93 -1.69 -1.19
C GLN A 130 3.15 -2.39 -0.07
N GLU A 131 2.81 -1.64 0.99
CA GLU A 131 2.06 -2.18 2.13
C GLU A 131 0.63 -2.48 1.77
N VAL A 132 -0.09 -1.56 1.11
CA VAL A 132 -1.51 -1.77 0.78
C VAL A 132 -1.69 -2.94 -0.18
N TYR A 133 -0.80 -3.09 -1.18
CA TYR A 133 -0.82 -4.25 -2.08
C TYR A 133 -0.43 -5.55 -1.37
N ARG A 134 0.53 -5.50 -0.45
CA ARG A 134 0.89 -6.66 0.39
C ARG A 134 -0.30 -7.10 1.24
N TRP A 135 -1.04 -6.16 1.85
CA TRP A 135 -2.21 -6.49 2.68
C TRP A 135 -3.32 -7.16 1.89
N VAL A 136 -3.56 -6.76 0.64
CA VAL A 136 -4.49 -7.47 -0.26
C VAL A 136 -4.01 -8.88 -0.53
N ARG A 137 -2.71 -9.07 -0.80
CA ARG A 137 -2.12 -10.39 -1.06
C ARG A 137 -2.21 -11.31 0.16
N GLU A 138 -2.03 -10.74 1.35
CA GLU A 138 -2.05 -11.46 2.62
C GLU A 138 -3.47 -11.57 3.23
N ASP A 139 -4.53 -11.21 2.49
CA ASP A 139 -5.93 -11.16 2.95
C ASP A 139 -6.15 -10.35 4.24
N LYS A 140 -5.25 -9.42 4.55
CA LYS A 140 -5.40 -8.49 5.68
C LYS A 140 -6.49 -7.46 5.44
N VAL A 141 -6.67 -7.08 4.17
CA VAL A 141 -7.74 -6.20 3.69
C VAL A 141 -8.49 -6.87 2.55
N ASP A 142 -9.75 -6.53 2.38
CA ASP A 142 -10.59 -7.06 1.31
C ASP A 142 -10.28 -6.38 -0.03
N MET A 143 -9.83 -5.12 0.03
CA MET A 143 -9.45 -4.30 -1.11
C MET A 143 -8.46 -3.21 -0.70
N CYS A 144 -7.74 -2.65 -1.66
CA CYS A 144 -7.01 -1.41 -1.41
C CYS A 144 -7.27 -0.36 -2.49
N PHE A 145 -7.37 0.89 -2.04
CA PHE A 145 -7.34 2.06 -2.90
C PHE A 145 -5.90 2.49 -3.12
N ALA A 146 -5.48 2.50 -4.37
CA ALA A 146 -4.08 2.70 -4.73
C ALA A 146 -3.92 3.30 -6.13
N SER A 147 -2.70 3.66 -6.52
CA SER A 147 -2.35 3.85 -7.93
C SER A 147 -2.07 2.50 -8.59
N HIS A 148 -2.36 2.42 -9.90
CA HIS A 148 -2.16 1.21 -10.68
C HIS A 148 -0.70 0.74 -10.63
N GLN A 149 -0.50 -0.55 -10.41
CA GLN A 149 0.80 -1.21 -10.45
C GLN A 149 0.80 -2.27 -11.54
N GLU A 150 1.73 -2.17 -12.48
CA GLU A 150 1.93 -3.20 -13.50
C GLU A 150 2.53 -4.48 -12.90
N GLY A 151 2.11 -5.63 -13.40
CA GLY A 151 2.74 -6.94 -13.08
C GLY A 151 2.31 -7.57 -11.75
N GLY A 152 1.29 -7.05 -11.07
CA GLY A 152 0.72 -7.69 -9.87
C GLY A 152 -0.38 -8.69 -10.22
N ASN A 153 -0.45 -9.82 -9.48
CA ASN A 153 -1.58 -10.77 -9.56
C ASN A 153 -2.80 -10.22 -8.80
N PHE A 154 -3.34 -9.11 -9.27
CA PHE A 154 -4.52 -8.44 -8.71
C PHE A 154 -5.52 -8.11 -9.79
N ASP A 155 -6.79 -8.23 -9.49
CA ASP A 155 -7.82 -7.63 -10.32
C ASP A 155 -7.88 -6.13 -10.03
N TRP A 156 -7.70 -5.33 -11.07
CA TRP A 156 -7.73 -3.87 -11.01
C TRP A 156 -9.08 -3.33 -11.42
N ILE A 157 -9.53 -2.30 -10.73
CA ILE A 157 -10.76 -1.56 -10.98
C ILE A 157 -10.39 -0.08 -11.02
N HIS A 158 -10.27 0.46 -12.22
CA HIS A 158 -10.00 1.88 -12.43
C HIS A 158 -11.15 2.74 -11.86
N LEU A 159 -10.81 3.82 -11.17
CA LEU A 159 -11.77 4.81 -10.67
C LEU A 159 -11.58 6.17 -11.34
N ARG A 160 -10.38 6.74 -11.26
CA ARG A 160 -10.04 8.07 -11.77
C ARG A 160 -8.58 8.24 -12.12
N ASN A 161 -8.33 9.21 -13.02
CA ASN A 161 -7.00 9.76 -13.24
C ASN A 161 -6.82 11.00 -12.35
N ASP A 162 -5.68 11.06 -11.68
CA ASP A 162 -5.29 12.15 -10.78
C ASP A 162 -4.08 12.85 -11.37
N PRO A 163 -4.22 14.11 -11.83
CA PRO A 163 -3.14 14.85 -12.45
C PRO A 163 -1.93 15.02 -11.55
N LEU A 164 -0.74 14.90 -12.11
CA LEU A 164 0.51 15.25 -11.45
C LEU A 164 0.86 16.70 -11.76
N LEU A 165 1.16 17.47 -10.71
CA LEU A 165 1.48 18.87 -10.79
C LEU A 165 2.90 19.12 -10.30
N ALA A 166 3.63 20.03 -10.96
CA ALA A 166 4.86 20.57 -10.43
C ALA A 166 4.54 21.49 -9.24
N ILE A 167 5.26 21.31 -8.15
CA ILE A 167 5.17 22.11 -6.94
C ILE A 167 6.43 22.92 -6.79
N LEU A 168 6.27 24.24 -6.82
CA LEU A 168 7.36 25.20 -6.91
C LEU A 168 7.24 26.21 -5.77
N PRO A 169 8.34 26.82 -5.30
CA PRO A 169 8.34 27.84 -4.27
C PRO A 169 7.49 29.06 -4.65
N PRO A 170 6.99 29.80 -3.66
CA PRO A 170 6.33 31.08 -3.90
C PRO A 170 7.22 32.02 -4.72
N GLY A 171 6.65 32.66 -5.72
CA GLY A 171 7.40 33.60 -6.59
C GLY A 171 8.26 32.94 -7.66
N TYR A 172 8.17 31.61 -7.85
CA TYR A 172 8.87 30.95 -8.96
C TYR A 172 8.43 31.53 -10.30
N ASP A 173 9.41 31.95 -11.12
CA ASP A 173 9.14 32.54 -12.43
C ASP A 173 8.77 31.49 -13.47
N LEU A 174 7.49 31.39 -13.77
CA LEU A 174 6.96 30.53 -14.83
C LEU A 174 7.20 31.07 -16.24
N ARG A 175 7.76 32.30 -16.37
CA ARG A 175 7.96 32.99 -17.66
C ARG A 175 6.68 33.09 -18.50
N GLY A 176 5.55 33.31 -17.83
CA GLY A 176 4.25 33.43 -18.47
C GLY A 176 3.60 32.13 -18.93
N CYS A 177 4.19 30.96 -18.61
CA CYS A 177 3.61 29.67 -18.96
C CYS A 177 2.53 29.26 -17.93
N SER A 178 1.47 28.61 -18.41
CA SER A 178 0.41 28.01 -17.57
C SER A 178 0.75 26.58 -17.11
N SER A 179 1.80 25.98 -17.69
CA SER A 179 2.31 24.64 -17.36
C SER A 179 3.84 24.70 -17.24
N LEU A 180 4.43 23.75 -16.55
CA LEU A 180 5.89 23.62 -16.43
C LEU A 180 6.42 22.55 -17.39
N PRO A 181 7.22 22.91 -18.41
CA PRO A 181 7.96 21.91 -19.18
C PRO A 181 8.81 21.07 -18.24
N VAL A 182 8.68 19.73 -18.30
CA VAL A 182 9.41 18.81 -17.40
C VAL A 182 10.92 19.02 -17.50
N SER A 183 11.42 19.41 -18.69
CA SER A 183 12.85 19.75 -18.92
C SER A 183 13.36 20.90 -18.03
N ARG A 184 12.49 21.77 -17.53
CA ARG A 184 12.88 22.84 -16.59
C ARG A 184 13.20 22.34 -15.17
N LEU A 185 12.93 21.08 -14.89
CA LEU A 185 13.31 20.43 -13.63
C LEU A 185 14.76 19.91 -13.67
N GLU A 186 15.40 19.89 -14.85
CA GLU A 186 16.79 19.43 -15.00
C GLU A 186 17.72 20.19 -14.06
N GLY A 187 18.48 19.45 -13.25
CA GLY A 187 19.47 20.00 -12.32
C GLY A 187 18.91 20.78 -11.12
N LEU A 188 17.58 20.94 -10.99
CA LEU A 188 16.99 21.56 -9.79
C LEU A 188 17.03 20.59 -8.61
N ASP A 189 17.14 21.13 -7.40
CA ASP A 189 16.97 20.34 -6.17
C ASP A 189 15.52 19.84 -6.07
N PHE A 190 15.37 18.53 -6.16
CA PHE A 190 14.08 17.86 -6.24
C PHE A 190 13.82 17.02 -5.01
N LEU A 191 12.78 17.35 -4.27
CA LEU A 191 12.34 16.65 -3.08
C LEU A 191 11.45 15.45 -3.49
N MET A 192 12.01 14.25 -3.40
CA MET A 192 11.29 13.03 -3.77
C MET A 192 10.39 12.56 -2.60
N PRO A 193 9.05 12.51 -2.76
CA PRO A 193 8.17 11.96 -1.75
C PRO A 193 8.45 10.47 -1.49
N SER A 194 8.46 10.06 -0.22
CA SER A 194 8.84 8.69 0.15
C SER A 194 7.71 7.66 0.01
N LEU A 195 6.46 8.11 0.01
CA LEU A 195 5.29 7.23 0.20
C LEU A 195 4.42 7.17 -1.05
N GLY A 196 4.78 6.32 -2.01
CA GLY A 196 3.84 5.86 -3.01
C GLY A 196 3.88 6.50 -4.39
N PHE A 197 4.54 7.64 -4.57
CA PHE A 197 4.58 8.36 -5.85
C PHE A 197 5.81 8.09 -6.70
N HIS A 198 6.82 7.42 -6.17
CA HIS A 198 8.13 7.32 -6.81
C HIS A 198 8.05 6.87 -8.28
N LEU A 199 7.28 5.82 -8.56
CA LEU A 199 7.15 5.28 -9.93
C LEU A 199 6.43 6.25 -10.86
N ASP A 200 5.35 6.88 -10.40
CA ASP A 200 4.58 7.83 -11.20
C ASP A 200 5.40 9.09 -11.48
N ILE A 201 6.16 9.58 -10.50
CA ILE A 201 7.07 10.72 -10.65
C ILE A 201 8.20 10.38 -11.61
N MET A 202 8.88 9.24 -11.46
CA MET A 202 9.96 8.84 -12.36
C MET A 202 9.47 8.67 -13.80
N ARG A 203 8.24 8.16 -13.98
CA ARG A 203 7.61 8.08 -15.30
C ARG A 203 7.35 9.49 -15.88
N ALA A 204 6.90 10.43 -15.05
CA ALA A 204 6.66 11.81 -15.47
C ALA A 204 7.96 12.57 -15.79
N LEU A 205 9.03 12.32 -15.06
CA LEU A 205 10.36 12.91 -15.32
C LEU A 205 10.98 12.37 -16.62
N GLY A 206 10.72 11.10 -16.99
CA GLY A 206 11.34 10.49 -18.16
C GLY A 206 12.88 10.51 -18.09
N ASP A 207 13.51 11.14 -19.07
CA ASP A 207 14.99 11.27 -19.15
C ASP A 207 15.54 12.48 -18.39
N VAL A 208 14.69 13.35 -17.83
CA VAL A 208 15.08 14.55 -17.07
C VAL A 208 15.69 14.13 -15.73
N LYS A 209 16.85 14.72 -15.38
CA LYS A 209 17.66 14.37 -14.21
C LYS A 209 17.78 15.55 -13.24
N PRO A 210 16.77 15.76 -12.39
CA PRO A 210 16.91 16.71 -11.29
C PRO A 210 17.88 16.16 -10.22
N ASN A 211 18.35 17.03 -9.33
CA ASN A 211 19.13 16.64 -8.15
C ASN A 211 18.19 16.02 -7.11
N ILE A 212 17.95 14.72 -7.17
CA ILE A 212 16.96 14.05 -6.33
C ILE A 212 17.47 13.94 -4.91
N GLN A 213 16.75 14.57 -3.98
CA GLN A 213 16.88 14.38 -2.54
C GLN A 213 15.80 13.39 -2.07
N GLN A 214 16.25 12.18 -1.68
CA GLN A 214 15.35 11.18 -1.11
C GLN A 214 14.90 11.63 0.27
N THR A 215 13.60 11.66 0.48
CA THR A 215 13.01 12.03 1.77
C THR A 215 12.24 10.84 2.38
N HIS A 216 12.14 10.82 3.70
CA HIS A 216 11.33 9.84 4.43
C HIS A 216 10.17 10.54 5.16
N VAL A 217 9.63 11.57 4.53
CA VAL A 217 8.58 12.40 5.09
C VAL A 217 7.29 12.28 4.30
N ASN A 218 6.17 12.70 4.88
CA ASN A 218 4.88 12.72 4.21
C ASN A 218 4.73 13.95 3.30
N ASP A 219 3.69 13.94 2.47
CA ASP A 219 3.42 14.99 1.48
C ASP A 219 3.28 16.39 2.10
N SER A 220 2.75 16.50 3.32
CA SER A 220 2.59 17.79 4.02
C SER A 220 3.94 18.42 4.33
N VAL A 221 4.94 17.63 4.69
CA VAL A 221 6.29 18.10 4.94
C VAL A 221 6.97 18.49 3.62
N ILE A 222 6.76 17.74 2.53
CA ILE A 222 7.26 18.11 1.20
C ILE A 222 6.71 19.48 0.77
N ILE A 223 5.39 19.70 0.91
CA ILE A 223 4.75 20.99 0.59
C ILE A 223 5.40 22.11 1.40
N SER A 224 5.59 21.92 2.71
CA SER A 224 6.24 22.92 3.58
C SER A 224 7.70 23.18 3.20
N MET A 225 8.46 22.13 2.83
CA MET A 225 9.84 22.30 2.37
C MET A 225 9.92 23.11 1.05
N VAL A 226 9.00 22.85 0.11
CA VAL A 226 8.90 23.64 -1.13
C VAL A 226 8.49 25.08 -0.84
N GLU A 227 7.53 25.31 0.06
CA GLU A 227 7.12 26.63 0.51
C GLU A 227 8.32 27.47 1.02
N HIS A 228 9.25 26.83 1.72
CA HIS A 228 10.46 27.47 2.25
C HIS A 228 11.64 27.50 1.25
N GLY A 229 11.42 27.14 -0.01
CA GLY A 229 12.43 27.21 -1.07
C GLY A 229 13.53 26.15 -0.98
N LEU A 230 13.31 25.05 -0.26
CA LEU A 230 14.29 23.96 -0.11
C LEU A 230 14.41 23.06 -1.33
N GLY A 231 13.57 23.27 -2.34
CA GLY A 231 13.59 22.55 -3.60
C GLY A 231 12.23 22.62 -4.30
N VAL A 232 12.08 21.79 -5.33
CA VAL A 232 10.84 21.60 -6.08
C VAL A 232 10.37 20.15 -5.92
N SER A 233 9.13 19.86 -6.27
CA SER A 233 8.60 18.49 -6.24
C SER A 233 7.52 18.28 -7.30
N ILE A 234 7.06 17.05 -7.44
CA ILE A 234 5.85 16.68 -8.19
C ILE A 234 4.93 15.98 -7.21
N LEU A 235 3.70 16.50 -7.06
CA LEU A 235 2.64 15.90 -6.27
C LEU A 235 1.37 15.81 -7.11
N SER A 236 0.43 14.98 -6.68
CA SER A 236 -0.84 14.86 -7.37
C SER A 236 -1.84 15.94 -6.95
N GLU A 237 -2.81 16.20 -7.80
CA GLU A 237 -3.87 17.17 -7.52
C GLU A 237 -4.66 16.82 -6.26
N LEU A 238 -4.95 15.54 -6.05
CA LEU A 238 -5.66 15.06 -4.86
C LEU A 238 -4.90 15.34 -3.56
N VAL A 239 -3.56 15.23 -3.57
CA VAL A 239 -2.71 15.59 -2.41
C VAL A 239 -2.78 17.07 -2.08
N LEU A 240 -2.87 17.90 -3.11
CA LEU A 240 -2.85 19.37 -2.99
C LEU A 240 -4.22 19.97 -2.68
N ARG A 241 -5.25 19.16 -2.68
CA ARG A 241 -6.62 19.64 -2.40
C ARG A 241 -6.70 20.29 -1.03
N GLY A 242 -7.05 21.58 -1.01
CA GLY A 242 -7.11 22.40 0.21
C GLY A 242 -5.75 22.82 0.78
N ARG A 243 -4.66 22.72 0.02
CA ARG A 243 -3.28 23.03 0.47
C ARG A 243 -2.46 23.83 -0.54
N ARG A 244 -3.10 24.52 -1.47
CA ARG A 244 -2.39 25.24 -2.57
C ARG A 244 -1.91 26.65 -2.19
N ASP A 245 -2.27 27.16 -1.02
CA ASP A 245 -2.19 28.59 -0.71
C ASP A 245 -0.76 29.14 -0.66
N ASN A 246 0.23 28.28 -0.40
CA ASN A 246 1.61 28.70 -0.14
C ASN A 246 2.64 28.18 -1.14
N VAL A 247 2.22 27.52 -2.22
CA VAL A 247 3.11 27.01 -3.27
C VAL A 247 2.52 27.28 -4.65
N VAL A 248 3.39 27.39 -5.64
CA VAL A 248 2.96 27.46 -7.04
C VAL A 248 2.77 26.03 -7.54
N ALA A 249 1.52 25.64 -7.81
CA ALA A 249 1.17 24.34 -8.32
C ALA A 249 0.66 24.46 -9.77
N VAL A 250 1.37 23.88 -10.72
CA VAL A 250 1.04 23.97 -12.15
C VAL A 250 1.14 22.61 -12.84
N PRO A 251 0.33 22.39 -13.90
CA PRO A 251 0.43 21.18 -14.71
C PRO A 251 1.84 20.98 -15.27
N LEU A 252 2.23 19.74 -15.47
CA LEU A 252 3.46 19.38 -16.20
C LEU A 252 3.20 19.47 -17.71
N ASP A 253 4.26 19.68 -18.47
CA ASP A 253 4.26 19.60 -19.93
C ASP A 253 5.43 18.68 -20.37
N PRO A 254 5.15 17.49 -20.94
CA PRO A 254 3.82 16.93 -21.20
C PRO A 254 3.04 16.62 -19.92
N PRO A 255 1.68 16.63 -19.99
CA PRO A 255 0.84 16.28 -18.86
C PRO A 255 1.09 14.86 -18.37
N ALA A 256 1.12 14.67 -17.07
CA ALA A 256 1.26 13.37 -16.44
C ALA A 256 0.11 13.12 -15.45
N VAL A 257 -0.32 11.88 -15.35
CA VAL A 257 -1.38 11.46 -14.44
C VAL A 257 -0.97 10.17 -13.72
N ARG A 258 -1.52 9.95 -12.54
CA ARG A 258 -1.55 8.63 -11.91
C ARG A 258 -2.96 8.05 -12.01
N GLU A 259 -3.06 6.77 -12.33
CA GLU A 259 -4.34 6.07 -12.36
C GLU A 259 -4.70 5.61 -10.96
N LEU A 260 -5.79 6.12 -10.40
CA LEU A 260 -6.31 5.71 -9.11
C LEU A 260 -7.43 4.69 -9.28
N GLY A 261 -7.45 3.69 -8.41
CA GLY A 261 -8.45 2.65 -8.44
C GLY A 261 -8.41 1.74 -7.22
N ILE A 262 -9.11 0.63 -7.36
CA ILE A 262 -9.20 -0.41 -6.35
C ILE A 262 -8.50 -1.66 -6.87
N ALA A 263 -7.55 -2.17 -6.09
CA ALA A 263 -6.99 -3.50 -6.29
C ALA A 263 -7.64 -4.48 -5.31
N VAL A 264 -8.00 -5.65 -5.85
CA VAL A 264 -8.53 -6.79 -5.10
C VAL A 264 -7.78 -8.04 -5.52
N ARG A 265 -7.70 -9.03 -4.65
CA ARG A 265 -7.04 -10.30 -4.98
C ARG A 265 -7.74 -11.00 -6.16
N SER A 266 -9.06 -11.12 -6.10
CA SER A 266 -9.89 -11.68 -7.16
C SER A 266 -11.31 -11.11 -7.08
N LYS A 267 -11.81 -10.52 -8.18
CA LYS A 267 -13.21 -10.06 -8.28
C LYS A 267 -14.21 -11.19 -8.07
N LYS A 268 -13.85 -12.42 -8.44
CA LYS A 268 -14.73 -13.58 -8.32
C LYS A 268 -14.89 -14.03 -6.86
N GLU A 269 -13.86 -13.83 -6.04
CA GLU A 269 -13.82 -14.28 -4.64
C GLU A 269 -14.28 -13.21 -3.65
N LEU A 270 -14.56 -11.98 -4.11
CA LEU A 270 -15.07 -10.91 -3.26
C LEU A 270 -16.42 -11.29 -2.63
N ARG A 271 -16.55 -10.97 -1.34
CA ARG A 271 -17.82 -11.07 -0.62
C ARG A 271 -18.87 -10.14 -1.26
N PRO A 272 -20.17 -10.50 -1.22
CA PRO A 272 -21.22 -9.68 -1.82
C PRO A 272 -21.20 -8.22 -1.34
N ILE A 273 -21.01 -7.99 -0.03
CA ILE A 273 -20.97 -6.65 0.54
C ILE A 273 -19.75 -5.83 0.08
N ALA A 274 -18.60 -6.46 -0.11
CA ALA A 274 -17.41 -5.81 -0.65
C ALA A 274 -17.62 -5.41 -2.14
N ARG A 275 -18.31 -6.25 -2.93
CA ARG A 275 -18.70 -5.89 -4.30
C ARG A 275 -19.67 -4.72 -4.32
N CYS A 276 -20.64 -4.71 -3.40
CA CYS A 276 -21.60 -3.63 -3.24
C CYS A 276 -20.87 -2.31 -2.95
N PHE A 277 -19.92 -2.31 -1.99
CA PHE A 277 -19.10 -1.15 -1.67
C PHE A 277 -18.32 -0.62 -2.87
N ILE A 278 -17.72 -1.51 -3.69
CA ILE A 278 -17.00 -1.11 -4.90
C ILE A 278 -17.94 -0.49 -5.93
N THR A 279 -19.14 -1.05 -6.11
CA THR A 279 -20.13 -0.53 -7.06
C THR A 279 -20.59 0.86 -6.65
N GLU A 280 -20.97 1.04 -5.40
CA GLU A 280 -21.40 2.34 -4.86
C GLU A 280 -20.26 3.36 -4.86
N THR A 281 -19.01 2.92 -4.59
CA THR A 281 -17.83 3.77 -4.71
C THR A 281 -17.71 4.40 -6.10
N LYS A 282 -17.91 3.62 -7.17
CA LYS A 282 -17.87 4.14 -8.54
C LYS A 282 -18.96 5.20 -8.77
N GLU A 283 -20.19 4.87 -8.41
CA GLU A 283 -21.34 5.78 -8.57
C GLU A 283 -21.13 7.10 -7.81
N ILE A 284 -20.60 7.03 -6.59
CA ILE A 284 -20.36 8.20 -5.76
C ILE A 284 -19.23 9.06 -6.35
N LEU A 285 -18.13 8.44 -6.76
CA LEU A 285 -16.98 9.16 -7.30
C LEU A 285 -17.28 9.83 -8.66
N GLU A 286 -18.21 9.31 -9.47
CA GLU A 286 -18.67 9.99 -10.70
C GLU A 286 -19.25 11.37 -10.41
N ASN A 287 -19.80 11.58 -9.20
CA ASN A 287 -20.48 12.80 -8.79
C ASN A 287 -19.65 13.70 -7.86
N ILE A 288 -18.46 13.28 -7.44
CA ILE A 288 -17.56 14.08 -6.61
C ILE A 288 -16.53 14.78 -7.53
N PRO A 289 -16.32 16.10 -7.45
CA PRO A 289 -15.19 16.75 -8.15
C PRO A 289 -13.86 16.24 -7.61
N LEU A 290 -12.82 16.27 -8.48
CA LEU A 290 -11.44 16.00 -8.06
C LEU A 290 -10.96 16.98 -7.01
#